data_38d39c0c9168f1da6c74aff3b7c724e5
#
_entry.id   38d39c0c9168f1da6c74aff3b7c724e5
#
_cell.length_a   1.000
_cell.length_b   1.000
_cell.length_c   1.000
_cell.angle_alpha   90.00
_cell.angle_beta   90.00
_cell.angle_gamma   90.00
#
_symmetry.space_group_name_H-M   'P 1'
#
loop_
_entity.id
_entity.type
_entity.pdbx_description
1 polymer ?
#
loop_
_entity_poly.entity_id
_entity_poly.type
_entity_poly.pdbx_seq_one_letter_code
_entity_poly.pdbx_strand_id
1 'polypeptide(L)'
;MKMDRDLYYLHKALLLAKKGIYSVNPNPAVGAIVVKNEKIIGMGYHKSPGSAHAEQIALKKAGDNSAGATLYVNLEPCCHHGKTPPCLDLIIEKKIKRVVICQKDPNPLVNGKSIKLLKKNGIDVKLGLLKNEAVSLNKKFNHYHLYNRPYILAKTGMSLDGKIADYRWNSKWITSPASRNDVQKERAMSSSILSTSSTIIKDDSRLNVRKKEYLSKLKIQPPLLILDRKLKIPLSSKIFKDTSRQIYIFSSINTNKKYKSNVILVKTPSNNQKLNLKFIIKYVASQNINNIFVESGPNLLSSLITDNLVDEFLFYIAPKILGNNSKSFNSITHINKLSQKIDYHI
;
A
#
# COMPACT_ATOMS: atom_id res chain seq x y z
N MET A 1 -35.54 -8.01 -11.21
CA MET A 1 -34.80 -6.78 -11.60
C MET A 1 -33.65 -7.19 -12.52
N LYS A 2 -33.65 -6.82 -13.80
CA LYS A 2 -32.47 -7.08 -14.67
C LYS A 2 -31.28 -6.31 -14.13
N MET A 3 -30.25 -7.01 -13.65
CA MET A 3 -28.99 -6.37 -13.19
C MET A 3 -28.40 -5.58 -14.37
N ASP A 4 -27.98 -4.32 -14.13
CA ASP A 4 -27.28 -3.52 -15.16
C ASP A 4 -26.03 -4.30 -15.59
N ARG A 5 -25.94 -4.60 -16.88
CA ARG A 5 -24.85 -5.39 -17.47
C ARG A 5 -23.47 -4.75 -17.24
N ASP A 6 -23.41 -3.41 -17.28
CA ASP A 6 -22.17 -2.69 -17.01
C ASP A 6 -21.69 -2.94 -15.58
N LEU A 7 -22.61 -2.91 -14.59
CA LEU A 7 -22.28 -3.21 -13.19
C LEU A 7 -21.75 -4.64 -13.03
N TYR A 8 -22.39 -5.62 -13.69
CA TYR A 8 -21.98 -7.02 -13.63
C TYR A 8 -20.53 -7.22 -14.12
N TYR A 9 -20.17 -6.68 -15.29
CA TYR A 9 -18.84 -6.84 -15.85
C TYR A 9 -17.78 -6.03 -15.08
N LEU A 10 -18.13 -4.83 -14.58
CA LEU A 10 -17.21 -4.06 -13.72
C LEU A 10 -16.96 -4.75 -12.39
N HIS A 11 -17.96 -5.36 -11.75
CA HIS A 11 -17.75 -6.21 -10.57
C HIS A 11 -16.76 -7.35 -10.85
N LYS A 12 -16.90 -8.02 -12.00
CA LYS A 12 -15.92 -9.05 -12.40
C LYS A 12 -14.52 -8.47 -12.61
N ALA A 13 -14.40 -7.28 -13.20
CA ALA A 13 -13.10 -6.60 -13.35
C ALA A 13 -12.47 -6.27 -11.99
N LEU A 14 -13.25 -5.78 -11.03
CA LEU A 14 -12.80 -5.55 -9.65
C LEU A 14 -12.35 -6.84 -8.93
N LEU A 15 -13.08 -7.94 -9.12
CA LEU A 15 -12.67 -9.25 -8.57
C LEU A 15 -11.36 -9.76 -9.18
N LEU A 16 -11.15 -9.52 -10.49
CA LEU A 16 -9.88 -9.82 -11.13
C LEU A 16 -8.74 -8.95 -10.58
N ALA A 17 -8.98 -7.64 -10.41
CA ALA A 17 -8.01 -6.71 -9.85
C ALA A 17 -7.52 -7.14 -8.45
N LYS A 18 -8.43 -7.65 -7.59
CA LYS A 18 -8.10 -8.16 -6.25
C LYS A 18 -7.08 -9.30 -6.28
N LYS A 19 -6.96 -10.06 -7.37
CA LYS A 19 -5.96 -11.14 -7.48
C LYS A 19 -4.52 -10.62 -7.48
N GLY A 20 -4.31 -9.36 -7.91
CA GLY A 20 -2.99 -8.73 -7.96
C GLY A 20 -2.56 -8.02 -6.67
N ILE A 21 -3.44 -7.86 -5.68
CA ILE A 21 -3.25 -6.92 -4.54
C ILE A 21 -1.96 -7.14 -3.73
N TYR A 22 -1.43 -8.36 -3.72
CA TYR A 22 -0.21 -8.72 -3.00
C TYR A 22 1.08 -8.54 -3.82
N SER A 23 0.97 -8.39 -5.14
CA SER A 23 2.14 -8.45 -6.03
C SER A 23 2.35 -7.22 -6.90
N VAL A 24 1.36 -6.31 -6.96
CA VAL A 24 1.40 -5.15 -7.87
C VAL A 24 2.11 -3.92 -7.29
N ASN A 25 2.32 -3.84 -5.96
CA ASN A 25 2.95 -2.66 -5.37
C ASN A 25 4.26 -2.28 -6.07
N PRO A 26 4.49 -0.98 -6.35
CA PRO A 26 3.67 0.20 -6.04
C PRO A 26 2.57 0.51 -7.07
N ASN A 27 2.36 -0.33 -8.09
CA ASN A 27 1.34 -0.12 -9.12
C ASN A 27 -0.09 -0.35 -8.56
N PRO A 28 -1.13 0.17 -9.21
CA PRO A 28 -2.51 -0.09 -8.83
C PRO A 28 -2.93 -1.53 -9.17
N ALA A 29 -3.89 -2.06 -8.41
CA ALA A 29 -4.57 -3.29 -8.74
C ALA A 29 -5.60 -3.01 -9.85
N VAL A 30 -5.34 -3.58 -11.04
CA VAL A 30 -6.19 -3.39 -12.23
C VAL A 30 -6.66 -4.72 -12.76
N GLY A 31 -7.94 -4.78 -13.11
CA GLY A 31 -8.58 -5.89 -13.81
C GLY A 31 -9.35 -5.38 -15.01
N ALA A 32 -9.32 -6.13 -16.10
CA ALA A 32 -9.97 -5.79 -17.34
C ALA A 32 -10.71 -6.99 -17.96
N ILE A 33 -11.86 -6.71 -18.58
CA ILE A 33 -12.72 -7.69 -19.24
C ILE A 33 -13.15 -7.15 -20.60
N VAL A 34 -13.00 -7.95 -21.64
CA VAL A 34 -13.50 -7.66 -22.98
C VAL A 34 -14.76 -8.48 -23.23
N VAL A 35 -15.84 -7.81 -23.65
CA VAL A 35 -17.16 -8.40 -23.87
C VAL A 35 -17.66 -8.09 -25.26
N LYS A 36 -18.14 -9.11 -25.99
CA LYS A 36 -18.81 -8.98 -27.29
C LYS A 36 -20.04 -9.87 -27.32
N ASN A 37 -21.15 -9.33 -27.78
CA ASN A 37 -22.41 -10.06 -27.83
C ASN A 37 -22.73 -10.76 -26.49
N GLU A 38 -22.62 -10.01 -25.38
CA GLU A 38 -22.86 -10.47 -24.02
C GLU A 38 -21.94 -11.59 -23.51
N LYS A 39 -20.98 -12.03 -24.33
CA LYS A 39 -19.99 -13.06 -23.95
C LYS A 39 -18.66 -12.42 -23.59
N ILE A 40 -18.04 -12.90 -22.50
CA ILE A 40 -16.68 -12.53 -22.13
C ILE A 40 -15.73 -13.26 -23.09
N ILE A 41 -14.98 -12.49 -23.90
CA ILE A 41 -14.02 -13.03 -24.88
C ILE A 41 -12.58 -12.84 -24.44
N GLY A 42 -12.31 -12.03 -23.41
CA GLY A 42 -11.00 -11.87 -22.84
C GLY A 42 -11.06 -11.30 -21.43
N MET A 43 -10.12 -11.71 -20.58
CA MET A 43 -10.00 -11.18 -19.23
C MET A 43 -8.54 -11.18 -18.76
N GLY A 44 -8.17 -10.17 -18.00
CA GLY A 44 -6.84 -10.02 -17.47
C GLY A 44 -6.81 -9.23 -16.14
N TYR A 45 -5.71 -9.36 -15.42
CA TYR A 45 -5.39 -8.49 -14.30
C TYR A 45 -3.89 -8.20 -14.28
N HIS A 46 -3.50 -7.05 -13.75
CA HIS A 46 -2.10 -6.69 -13.59
C HIS A 46 -1.46 -7.57 -12.52
N LYS A 47 -0.39 -8.28 -12.89
CA LYS A 47 0.22 -9.29 -12.02
C LYS A 47 1.34 -8.74 -11.15
N SER A 48 2.12 -7.78 -11.69
CA SER A 48 3.28 -7.22 -10.98
C SER A 48 3.91 -6.06 -11.75
N PRO A 49 4.67 -5.18 -11.11
CA PRO A 49 5.39 -4.10 -11.78
C PRO A 49 6.27 -4.61 -12.93
N GLY A 50 6.19 -3.95 -14.09
CA GLY A 50 6.92 -4.32 -15.30
C GLY A 50 6.31 -5.46 -16.12
N SER A 51 5.25 -6.14 -15.63
CA SER A 51 4.48 -7.10 -16.44
C SER A 51 3.38 -6.38 -17.25
N ALA A 52 2.78 -7.10 -18.22
CA ALA A 52 1.66 -6.60 -19.00
C ALA A 52 0.51 -6.08 -18.13
N HIS A 53 -0.13 -5.00 -18.57
CA HIS A 53 -1.29 -4.44 -17.91
C HIS A 53 -2.54 -5.32 -18.10
N ALA A 54 -3.55 -5.12 -17.29
CA ALA A 54 -4.79 -5.90 -17.33
C ALA A 54 -5.46 -5.86 -18.71
N GLU A 55 -5.51 -4.66 -19.30
CA GLU A 55 -6.09 -4.41 -20.63
C GLU A 55 -5.32 -5.16 -21.72
N GLN A 56 -3.98 -5.12 -21.69
CA GLN A 56 -3.14 -5.84 -22.65
C GLN A 56 -3.39 -7.36 -22.59
N ILE A 57 -3.51 -7.92 -21.37
CA ILE A 57 -3.79 -9.33 -21.16
C ILE A 57 -5.18 -9.69 -21.67
N ALA A 58 -6.19 -8.85 -21.37
CA ALA A 58 -7.57 -9.06 -21.76
C ALA A 58 -7.74 -8.99 -23.29
N LEU A 59 -7.18 -7.96 -23.94
CA LEU A 59 -7.21 -7.75 -25.38
C LEU A 59 -6.44 -8.82 -26.14
N LYS A 60 -5.28 -9.25 -25.65
CA LYS A 60 -4.51 -10.37 -26.24
C LYS A 60 -5.33 -11.65 -26.26
N LYS A 61 -6.08 -11.94 -25.18
CA LYS A 61 -6.95 -13.13 -25.12
C LYS A 61 -8.17 -13.01 -26.02
N ALA A 62 -8.72 -11.81 -26.19
CA ALA A 62 -9.84 -11.58 -27.09
C ALA A 62 -9.42 -11.71 -28.58
N GLY A 63 -8.13 -11.49 -28.88
CA GLY A 63 -7.60 -11.56 -30.22
C GLY A 63 -8.35 -10.64 -31.20
N ASP A 64 -8.56 -11.08 -32.42
CA ASP A 64 -9.23 -10.30 -33.46
C ASP A 64 -10.75 -10.15 -33.22
N ASN A 65 -11.32 -10.98 -32.35
CA ASN A 65 -12.72 -10.83 -31.92
C ASN A 65 -12.96 -9.55 -31.10
N SER A 66 -11.91 -8.85 -30.68
CA SER A 66 -12.03 -7.60 -29.90
C SER A 66 -12.63 -6.44 -30.67
N ALA A 67 -12.56 -6.44 -32.02
CA ALA A 67 -13.16 -5.38 -32.83
C ALA A 67 -14.67 -5.25 -32.59
N GLY A 68 -15.12 -4.01 -32.28
CA GLY A 68 -16.51 -3.72 -31.92
C GLY A 68 -16.94 -4.13 -30.52
N ALA A 69 -16.05 -4.71 -29.70
CA ALA A 69 -16.32 -5.12 -28.33
C ALA A 69 -16.36 -3.95 -27.33
N THR A 70 -16.83 -4.25 -26.12
CA THR A 70 -16.74 -3.34 -24.95
C THR A 70 -15.64 -3.80 -24.00
N LEU A 71 -14.77 -2.88 -23.59
CA LEU A 71 -13.78 -3.09 -22.55
C LEU A 71 -14.28 -2.52 -21.21
N TYR A 72 -14.26 -3.33 -20.17
CA TYR A 72 -14.55 -2.95 -18.79
C TYR A 72 -13.27 -2.96 -17.97
N VAL A 73 -12.99 -1.88 -17.28
CA VAL A 73 -11.76 -1.72 -16.48
C VAL A 73 -12.01 -0.87 -15.24
N ASN A 74 -11.41 -1.23 -14.12
CA ASN A 74 -11.62 -0.50 -12.85
C ASN A 74 -10.83 0.81 -12.73
N LEU A 75 -9.84 1.05 -13.60
CA LEU A 75 -9.02 2.27 -13.61
C LEU A 75 -8.85 2.76 -15.05
N GLU A 76 -8.77 4.07 -15.24
CA GLU A 76 -8.49 4.69 -16.55
C GLU A 76 -7.24 4.07 -17.19
N PRO A 77 -7.31 3.58 -18.44
CA PRO A 77 -6.17 3.03 -19.15
C PRO A 77 -5.04 4.05 -19.33
N CYS A 78 -3.78 3.63 -19.24
CA CYS A 78 -2.64 4.52 -19.41
C CYS A 78 -2.47 5.01 -20.87
N CYS A 79 -2.00 6.28 -21.02
CA CYS A 79 -1.71 6.92 -22.29
C CYS A 79 -0.25 7.41 -22.43
N HIS A 80 0.62 7.01 -21.51
CA HIS A 80 2.03 7.36 -21.53
C HIS A 80 2.89 6.11 -21.66
N HIS A 81 4.05 6.24 -22.26
CA HIS A 81 5.06 5.20 -22.29
C HIS A 81 5.70 5.06 -20.92
N GLY A 82 5.58 3.88 -20.33
CA GLY A 82 6.24 3.49 -19.10
C GLY A 82 7.21 2.34 -19.36
N LYS A 83 7.17 1.31 -18.49
CA LYS A 83 7.88 0.04 -18.74
C LYS A 83 7.21 -0.83 -19.81
N THR A 84 5.96 -0.50 -20.15
CA THR A 84 5.17 -1.15 -21.19
C THR A 84 4.57 -0.08 -22.09
N PRO A 85 4.23 -0.40 -23.37
CA PRO A 85 3.51 0.51 -24.24
C PRO A 85 2.16 0.92 -23.66
N PRO A 86 1.61 2.11 -24.05
CA PRO A 86 0.32 2.59 -23.57
C PRO A 86 -0.82 1.61 -23.88
N CYS A 87 -1.70 1.37 -22.90
CA CYS A 87 -2.91 0.58 -23.14
C CYS A 87 -3.88 1.28 -24.12
N LEU A 88 -3.88 2.61 -24.12
CA LEU A 88 -4.67 3.43 -25.05
C LEU A 88 -4.48 3.02 -26.51
N ASP A 89 -3.20 2.92 -26.94
CA ASP A 89 -2.85 2.64 -28.34
C ASP A 89 -3.38 1.25 -28.75
N LEU A 90 -3.22 0.25 -27.87
CA LEU A 90 -3.75 -1.08 -28.11
C LEU A 90 -5.29 -1.13 -28.16
N ILE A 91 -5.97 -0.33 -27.31
CA ILE A 91 -7.44 -0.23 -27.35
C ILE A 91 -7.92 0.31 -28.69
N ILE A 92 -7.24 1.32 -29.24
CA ILE A 92 -7.56 1.92 -30.54
C ILE A 92 -7.23 0.93 -31.67
N GLU A 93 -6.03 0.34 -31.66
CA GLU A 93 -5.58 -0.67 -32.65
C GLU A 93 -6.56 -1.84 -32.75
N LYS A 94 -7.02 -2.34 -31.62
CA LYS A 94 -7.96 -3.47 -31.52
C LYS A 94 -9.41 -3.06 -31.83
N LYS A 95 -9.67 -1.83 -32.27
CA LYS A 95 -10.97 -1.30 -32.69
C LYS A 95 -12.07 -1.53 -31.67
N ILE A 96 -11.76 -1.32 -30.38
CA ILE A 96 -12.76 -1.37 -29.30
C ILE A 96 -13.80 -0.28 -29.54
N LYS A 97 -15.10 -0.64 -29.46
CA LYS A 97 -16.21 0.30 -29.71
C LYS A 97 -16.54 1.12 -28.47
N ARG A 98 -16.39 0.54 -27.27
CA ARG A 98 -16.81 1.16 -26.00
C ARG A 98 -15.88 0.78 -24.87
N VAL A 99 -15.58 1.74 -23.96
CA VAL A 99 -14.82 1.52 -22.74
C VAL A 99 -15.62 1.99 -21.53
N VAL A 100 -15.79 1.12 -20.54
CA VAL A 100 -16.49 1.43 -19.28
C VAL A 100 -15.48 1.40 -18.15
N ILE A 101 -15.33 2.53 -17.43
CA ILE A 101 -14.27 2.81 -16.46
C ILE A 101 -14.89 3.12 -15.11
N CYS A 102 -14.40 2.50 -14.02
CA CYS A 102 -14.86 2.84 -12.68
C CYS A 102 -14.36 4.21 -12.21
N GLN A 103 -13.04 4.46 -12.30
CA GLN A 103 -12.45 5.72 -11.84
C GLN A 103 -11.40 6.26 -12.81
N LYS A 104 -11.22 7.59 -12.79
CA LYS A 104 -10.06 8.25 -13.41
C LYS A 104 -8.78 7.85 -12.69
N ASP A 105 -7.69 7.80 -13.42
CA ASP A 105 -6.37 7.66 -12.81
C ASP A 105 -5.96 9.00 -12.16
N PRO A 106 -5.61 9.03 -10.87
CA PRO A 106 -5.14 10.24 -10.20
C PRO A 106 -3.74 10.67 -10.64
N ASN A 107 -2.99 9.81 -11.34
CA ASN A 107 -1.65 10.11 -11.83
C ASN A 107 -1.71 11.28 -12.83
N PRO A 108 -1.00 12.40 -12.59
CA PRO A 108 -0.99 13.58 -13.50
C PRO A 108 -0.59 13.27 -14.94
N LEU A 109 0.13 12.18 -15.17
CA LEU A 109 0.50 11.72 -16.51
C LEU A 109 -0.70 11.17 -17.30
N VAL A 110 -1.75 10.70 -16.61
CA VAL A 110 -2.96 10.10 -17.18
C VAL A 110 -4.17 11.00 -16.98
N ASN A 111 -4.64 11.14 -15.80
CA ASN A 111 -5.73 11.98 -15.27
C ASN A 111 -6.72 12.55 -16.30
N GLY A 112 -7.51 11.70 -16.93
CA GLY A 112 -8.52 12.08 -17.92
C GLY A 112 -8.01 12.28 -19.34
N LYS A 113 -6.70 12.19 -19.56
CA LYS A 113 -6.12 12.34 -20.92
C LYS A 113 -6.51 11.19 -21.83
N SER A 114 -6.46 9.93 -21.30
CA SER A 114 -6.87 8.76 -22.06
C SER A 114 -8.33 8.81 -22.41
N ILE A 115 -9.20 9.24 -21.51
CA ILE A 115 -10.64 9.38 -21.74
C ILE A 115 -10.88 10.37 -22.90
N LYS A 116 -10.18 11.52 -22.92
CA LYS A 116 -10.28 12.50 -23.99
C LYS A 116 -9.81 11.91 -25.33
N LEU A 117 -8.70 11.18 -25.33
CA LEU A 117 -8.13 10.58 -26.54
C LEU A 117 -9.00 9.43 -27.09
N LEU A 118 -9.57 8.59 -26.21
CA LEU A 118 -10.53 7.55 -26.61
C LEU A 118 -11.74 8.16 -27.32
N LYS A 119 -12.37 9.19 -26.73
CA LYS A 119 -13.50 9.91 -27.33
C LYS A 119 -13.14 10.56 -28.67
N LYS A 120 -11.95 11.16 -28.78
CA LYS A 120 -11.45 11.75 -30.05
C LYS A 120 -11.31 10.70 -31.15
N ASN A 121 -11.04 9.44 -30.80
CA ASN A 121 -10.95 8.32 -31.74
C ASN A 121 -12.29 7.59 -31.94
N GLY A 122 -13.43 8.21 -31.58
CA GLY A 122 -14.78 7.67 -31.82
C GLY A 122 -15.18 6.52 -30.87
N ILE A 123 -14.44 6.31 -29.78
CA ILE A 123 -14.74 5.27 -28.80
C ILE A 123 -15.70 5.83 -27.75
N ASP A 124 -16.86 5.15 -27.53
CA ASP A 124 -17.80 5.51 -26.45
C ASP A 124 -17.16 5.25 -25.07
N VAL A 125 -17.20 6.24 -24.18
CA VAL A 125 -16.61 6.11 -22.84
C VAL A 125 -17.63 6.43 -21.76
N LYS A 126 -17.95 5.43 -20.93
CA LYS A 126 -18.75 5.57 -19.71
C LYS A 126 -17.84 5.53 -18.49
N LEU A 127 -17.99 6.48 -17.58
CA LEU A 127 -17.16 6.66 -16.38
C LEU A 127 -18.01 6.74 -15.12
N GLY A 128 -17.53 6.18 -14.01
CA GLY A 128 -18.04 6.45 -12.66
C GLY A 128 -18.87 5.34 -12.03
N LEU A 129 -19.21 4.30 -12.75
CA LEU A 129 -19.88 3.13 -12.15
C LEU A 129 -18.91 2.39 -11.21
N LEU A 130 -19.35 2.01 -10.01
CA LEU A 130 -18.55 1.36 -8.97
C LEU A 130 -17.27 2.15 -8.62
N LYS A 131 -17.35 3.48 -8.67
CA LYS A 131 -16.22 4.37 -8.38
C LYS A 131 -15.70 4.17 -6.96
N ASN A 132 -16.59 4.10 -5.96
CA ASN A 132 -16.20 4.00 -4.56
C ASN A 132 -15.43 2.70 -4.27
N GLU A 133 -15.87 1.59 -4.86
CA GLU A 133 -15.22 0.29 -4.75
C GLU A 133 -13.83 0.29 -5.40
N ALA A 134 -13.71 0.93 -6.58
CA ALA A 134 -12.42 1.05 -7.27
C ALA A 134 -11.45 1.95 -6.51
N VAL A 135 -11.94 3.08 -5.97
CA VAL A 135 -11.15 4.00 -5.13
C VAL A 135 -10.69 3.30 -3.85
N SER A 136 -11.57 2.56 -3.18
CA SER A 136 -11.24 1.80 -1.97
C SER A 136 -10.19 0.72 -2.25
N LEU A 137 -10.31 0.00 -3.36
CA LEU A 137 -9.33 -1.03 -3.76
C LEU A 137 -7.93 -0.44 -3.96
N ASN A 138 -7.83 0.75 -4.53
CA ASN A 138 -6.58 1.43 -4.88
C ASN A 138 -6.28 2.64 -3.98
N LYS A 139 -6.84 2.69 -2.74
CA LYS A 139 -6.72 3.88 -1.87
C LYS A 139 -5.27 4.35 -1.66
N LYS A 140 -4.34 3.41 -1.47
CA LYS A 140 -2.92 3.69 -1.24
C LYS A 140 -2.25 4.31 -2.47
N PHE A 141 -2.53 3.78 -3.66
CA PHE A 141 -2.08 4.32 -4.95
C PHE A 141 -2.69 5.71 -5.21
N ASN A 142 -3.99 5.84 -5.03
CA ASN A 142 -4.69 7.12 -5.22
C ASN A 142 -4.12 8.20 -4.30
N HIS A 143 -3.95 7.90 -3.02
CA HIS A 143 -3.37 8.82 -2.04
C HIS A 143 -1.99 9.32 -2.44
N TYR A 144 -1.10 8.40 -2.86
CA TYR A 144 0.25 8.74 -3.27
C TYR A 144 0.28 9.77 -4.39
N HIS A 145 -0.56 9.61 -5.41
CA HIS A 145 -0.62 10.54 -6.54
C HIS A 145 -1.33 11.86 -6.23
N LEU A 146 -2.31 11.84 -5.32
CA LEU A 146 -3.05 13.05 -4.90
C LEU A 146 -2.23 13.93 -3.95
N TYR A 147 -1.47 13.33 -3.02
CA TYR A 147 -0.78 14.06 -1.94
C TYR A 147 0.75 14.05 -2.08
N ASN A 148 1.29 13.39 -3.09
CA ASN A 148 2.73 13.25 -3.34
C ASN A 148 3.52 12.73 -2.12
N ARG A 149 2.90 11.83 -1.35
CA ARG A 149 3.49 11.14 -0.22
C ARG A 149 2.90 9.75 -0.02
N PRO A 150 3.67 8.81 0.60
CA PRO A 150 3.13 7.49 0.93
C PRO A 150 1.90 7.56 1.83
N TYR A 151 0.96 6.63 1.62
CA TYR A 151 -0.14 6.36 2.54
C TYR A 151 0.38 5.67 3.80
N ILE A 152 0.10 6.19 4.98
CA ILE A 152 0.61 5.67 6.25
C ILE A 152 -0.50 4.96 7.02
N LEU A 153 -0.40 3.63 7.09
CA LEU A 153 -1.25 2.77 7.91
C LEU A 153 -0.53 2.43 9.21
N ALA A 154 -0.99 2.99 10.32
CA ALA A 154 -0.41 2.77 11.64
C ALA A 154 -1.14 1.63 12.37
N LYS A 155 -0.41 0.53 12.65
CA LYS A 155 -0.95 -0.64 13.34
C LYS A 155 -0.60 -0.63 14.82
N THR A 156 -1.59 -0.91 15.66
CA THR A 156 -1.40 -1.14 17.09
C THR A 156 -2.18 -2.35 17.57
N GLY A 157 -1.51 -3.24 18.31
CA GLY A 157 -2.17 -4.29 19.06
C GLY A 157 -2.23 -3.90 20.53
N MET A 158 -3.42 -3.82 21.14
CA MET A 158 -3.61 -3.31 22.48
C MET A 158 -4.70 -4.05 23.26
N SER A 159 -4.72 -3.88 24.57
CA SER A 159 -5.83 -4.28 25.43
C SER A 159 -7.03 -3.34 25.26
N LEU A 160 -8.16 -3.70 25.89
CA LEU A 160 -9.39 -2.90 25.86
C LEU A 160 -9.17 -1.50 26.48
N ASP A 161 -8.30 -1.39 27.49
CA ASP A 161 -7.88 -0.13 28.12
C ASP A 161 -6.68 0.54 27.46
N GLY A 162 -6.39 0.21 26.19
CA GLY A 162 -5.41 0.90 25.36
C GLY A 162 -3.94 0.63 25.71
N LYS A 163 -3.62 -0.53 26.33
CA LYS A 163 -2.26 -0.87 26.75
C LYS A 163 -1.59 -1.84 25.77
N ILE A 164 -0.31 -1.58 25.47
CA ILE A 164 0.49 -2.36 24.52
C ILE A 164 1.53 -3.27 25.18
N ALA A 165 1.74 -3.12 26.46
CA ALA A 165 2.64 -3.95 27.28
C ALA A 165 2.31 -3.75 28.77
N ASP A 166 2.74 -4.68 29.62
CA ASP A 166 2.73 -4.49 31.07
C ASP A 166 3.76 -3.43 31.53
N TYR A 167 3.87 -3.17 32.84
CA TYR A 167 4.81 -2.21 33.40
C TYR A 167 6.28 -2.56 33.14
N ARG A 168 6.61 -3.85 32.96
CA ARG A 168 7.95 -4.36 32.60
C ARG A 168 8.18 -4.41 31.08
N TRP A 169 7.22 -3.91 30.29
CA TRP A 169 7.25 -3.97 28.85
C TRP A 169 7.07 -5.36 28.23
N ASN A 170 6.49 -6.33 28.91
CA ASN A 170 6.13 -7.60 28.31
C ASN A 170 4.85 -7.40 27.47
N SER A 171 4.90 -7.76 26.20
CA SER A 171 3.79 -7.60 25.25
C SER A 171 3.27 -8.91 24.64
N LYS A 172 3.94 -10.02 24.91
CA LYS A 172 3.63 -11.34 24.33
C LYS A 172 2.77 -12.15 25.30
N TRP A 173 1.49 -12.54 24.97
CA TRP A 173 0.76 -12.11 23.77
C TRP A 173 -0.50 -11.37 24.23
N ILE A 174 -0.65 -10.12 23.80
CA ILE A 174 -1.86 -9.35 24.07
C ILE A 174 -2.95 -9.79 23.08
N THR A 175 -2.67 -9.72 21.79
CA THR A 175 -3.61 -10.01 20.71
C THR A 175 -3.62 -11.49 20.31
N SER A 176 -4.71 -11.91 19.67
CA SER A 176 -4.97 -13.30 19.27
C SER A 176 -4.05 -13.79 18.13
N PRO A 177 -3.96 -15.12 17.89
CA PRO A 177 -3.32 -15.66 16.70
C PRO A 177 -3.95 -15.16 15.39
N ALA A 178 -5.27 -14.97 15.36
CA ALA A 178 -6.00 -14.43 14.20
C ALA A 178 -5.54 -13.02 13.88
N SER A 179 -5.44 -12.10 14.86
CA SER A 179 -4.90 -10.75 14.70
C SER A 179 -3.47 -10.78 14.14
N ARG A 180 -2.62 -11.66 14.67
CA ARG A 180 -1.24 -11.82 14.18
C ARG A 180 -1.17 -12.37 12.74
N ASN A 181 -2.15 -13.18 12.34
CA ASN A 181 -2.26 -13.63 10.95
C ASN A 181 -2.66 -12.48 10.02
N ASP A 182 -3.62 -11.66 10.45
CA ASP A 182 -4.06 -10.50 9.67
C ASP A 182 -2.92 -9.47 9.49
N VAL A 183 -2.07 -9.28 10.52
CA VAL A 183 -0.82 -8.49 10.37
C VAL A 183 0.08 -9.02 9.25
N GLN A 184 0.16 -10.35 9.04
CA GLN A 184 0.94 -10.91 7.92
C GLN A 184 0.32 -10.56 6.56
N LYS A 185 -1.00 -10.51 6.48
CA LYS A 185 -1.75 -10.06 5.30
C LYS A 185 -1.46 -8.58 5.01
N GLU A 186 -1.57 -7.71 6.02
CA GLU A 186 -1.29 -6.27 5.86
C GLU A 186 0.16 -6.01 5.43
N ARG A 187 1.14 -6.72 6.00
CA ARG A 187 2.53 -6.67 5.53
C ARG A 187 2.64 -7.02 4.05
N ALA A 188 1.95 -8.08 3.62
CA ALA A 188 1.98 -8.53 2.23
C ALA A 188 1.31 -7.54 1.26
N MET A 189 0.34 -6.76 1.71
CA MET A 189 -0.34 -5.72 0.93
C MET A 189 0.35 -4.35 1.00
N SER A 190 1.53 -4.26 1.63
CA SER A 190 2.22 -2.99 1.84
C SER A 190 3.46 -2.87 0.97
N SER A 191 3.75 -1.64 0.51
CA SER A 191 4.95 -1.33 -0.25
C SER A 191 6.20 -1.27 0.62
N SER A 192 6.04 -1.03 1.93
CA SER A 192 7.13 -1.05 2.90
C SER A 192 6.60 -1.24 4.32
N ILE A 193 7.51 -1.60 5.24
CA ILE A 193 7.23 -1.73 6.68
C ILE A 193 8.14 -0.75 7.41
N LEU A 194 7.60 0.10 8.28
CA LEU A 194 8.37 1.04 9.10
C LEU A 194 8.38 0.60 10.56
N SER A 195 9.58 0.61 11.16
CA SER A 195 9.74 0.33 12.58
C SER A 195 10.90 1.15 13.18
N THR A 196 11.19 0.92 14.47
CA THR A 196 12.26 1.62 15.20
C THR A 196 13.30 0.65 15.71
N SER A 197 14.52 1.17 15.97
CA SER A 197 15.58 0.39 16.62
C SER A 197 15.14 -0.18 17.97
N SER A 198 14.37 0.56 18.75
CA SER A 198 13.88 0.08 20.06
C SER A 198 12.99 -1.16 19.92
N THR A 199 12.06 -1.19 18.95
CA THR A 199 11.22 -2.35 18.68
C THR A 199 12.04 -3.55 18.22
N ILE A 200 13.03 -3.32 17.34
CA ILE A 200 13.87 -4.39 16.79
C ILE A 200 14.79 -4.97 17.88
N ILE A 201 15.46 -4.14 18.67
CA ILE A 201 16.36 -4.59 19.74
C ILE A 201 15.60 -5.38 20.80
N LYS A 202 14.40 -4.89 21.18
CA LYS A 202 13.61 -5.51 22.23
C LYS A 202 13.03 -6.86 21.83
N ASP A 203 12.46 -6.95 20.62
CA ASP A 203 11.71 -8.14 20.19
C ASP A 203 12.54 -9.08 19.31
N ASP A 204 13.71 -8.66 18.85
CA ASP A 204 14.51 -9.31 17.79
C ASP A 204 13.61 -9.74 16.62
N SER A 205 12.67 -8.86 16.27
CA SER A 205 11.62 -9.14 15.32
C SER A 205 12.13 -9.08 13.89
N ARG A 206 11.68 -10.00 13.04
CA ARG A 206 12.07 -10.03 11.62
C ARG A 206 11.31 -9.01 10.77
N LEU A 207 10.11 -8.60 11.19
CA LEU A 207 9.25 -7.64 10.47
C LEU A 207 9.09 -7.97 8.98
N ASN A 208 8.90 -9.23 8.65
CA ASN A 208 8.71 -9.73 7.29
C ASN A 208 7.44 -10.57 7.15
N VAL A 209 7.05 -10.86 5.92
CA VAL A 209 5.97 -11.80 5.62
C VAL A 209 6.52 -13.22 5.76
N ARG A 210 5.86 -14.04 6.61
CA ARG A 210 6.30 -15.41 6.92
C ARG A 210 5.25 -16.47 6.66
N LYS A 211 3.97 -16.07 6.65
CA LYS A 211 2.87 -17.01 6.35
C LYS A 211 2.95 -17.46 4.91
N LYS A 212 3.03 -18.76 4.69
CA LYS A 212 3.17 -19.41 3.37
C LYS A 212 2.07 -18.93 2.40
N GLU A 213 0.86 -18.77 2.89
CA GLU A 213 -0.30 -18.28 2.14
C GLU A 213 -0.07 -16.91 1.47
N TYR A 214 0.59 -15.98 2.17
CA TYR A 214 0.87 -14.64 1.63
C TYR A 214 2.23 -14.59 0.94
N LEU A 215 3.22 -15.29 1.47
CA LEU A 215 4.57 -15.33 0.93
C LEU A 215 4.60 -15.84 -0.52
N SER A 216 3.78 -16.85 -0.84
CA SER A 216 3.68 -17.42 -2.20
C SER A 216 3.09 -16.43 -3.22
N LYS A 217 2.42 -15.37 -2.77
CA LYS A 217 1.83 -14.34 -3.62
C LYS A 217 2.75 -13.15 -3.85
N LEU A 218 3.85 -13.04 -3.09
CA LEU A 218 4.84 -11.97 -3.22
C LEU A 218 5.90 -12.33 -4.25
N LYS A 219 6.33 -11.35 -5.03
CA LYS A 219 7.56 -11.46 -5.81
C LYS A 219 8.79 -11.16 -4.97
N ILE A 220 8.70 -10.13 -4.13
CA ILE A 220 9.78 -9.63 -3.28
C ILE A 220 9.16 -9.25 -1.93
N GLN A 221 9.89 -9.48 -0.84
CA GLN A 221 9.51 -8.99 0.49
C GLN A 221 9.43 -7.46 0.50
N PRO A 222 8.45 -6.86 1.19
CA PRO A 222 8.41 -5.42 1.36
C PRO A 222 9.70 -4.89 1.99
N PRO A 223 10.31 -3.82 1.46
CA PRO A 223 11.42 -3.12 2.09
C PRO A 223 11.16 -2.79 3.56
N LEU A 224 12.19 -2.87 4.39
CA LEU A 224 12.11 -2.49 5.80
C LEU A 224 12.73 -1.10 5.99
N LEU A 225 11.95 -0.18 6.53
CA LEU A 225 12.36 1.17 6.91
C LEU A 225 12.60 1.20 8.42
N ILE A 226 13.77 1.64 8.85
CA ILE A 226 14.19 1.57 10.26
C ILE A 226 14.63 2.96 10.73
N LEU A 227 13.99 3.47 11.79
CA LEU A 227 14.47 4.65 12.48
C LEU A 227 15.49 4.23 13.55
N ASP A 228 16.77 4.42 13.25
CA ASP A 228 17.88 4.13 14.18
C ASP A 228 18.86 5.30 14.22
N ARG A 229 18.46 6.38 14.91
CA ARG A 229 19.20 7.64 14.96
C ARG A 229 20.68 7.48 15.31
N LYS A 230 21.01 6.58 16.24
CA LYS A 230 22.36 6.35 16.76
C LYS A 230 22.99 5.02 16.32
N LEU A 231 22.39 4.33 15.34
CA LEU A 231 22.85 3.03 14.82
C LEU A 231 23.10 1.99 15.94
N LYS A 232 22.10 1.86 16.83
CA LYS A 232 22.19 0.99 18.01
C LYS A 232 21.90 -0.49 17.70
N ILE A 233 21.25 -0.81 16.58
CA ILE A 233 20.88 -2.18 16.24
C ILE A 233 22.16 -3.02 16.06
N PRO A 234 22.28 -4.15 16.80
CA PRO A 234 23.38 -5.08 16.60
C PRO A 234 23.35 -5.70 15.20
N LEU A 235 24.51 -5.88 14.57
CA LEU A 235 24.59 -6.53 13.24
C LEU A 235 24.15 -8.01 13.26
N SER A 236 24.14 -8.64 14.43
CA SER A 236 23.64 -9.99 14.65
C SER A 236 22.12 -10.13 14.63
N SER A 237 21.37 -9.02 14.68
CA SER A 237 19.91 -9.00 14.71
C SER A 237 19.29 -9.73 13.52
N LYS A 238 18.16 -10.41 13.75
CA LYS A 238 17.48 -11.26 12.75
C LYS A 238 17.11 -10.53 11.47
N ILE A 239 16.87 -9.22 11.52
CA ILE A 239 16.54 -8.41 10.34
C ILE A 239 17.66 -8.41 9.29
N PHE A 240 18.94 -8.49 9.70
CA PHE A 240 20.07 -8.50 8.78
C PHE A 240 20.42 -9.89 8.24
N LYS A 241 19.78 -10.96 8.74
CA LYS A 241 19.94 -12.31 8.19
C LYS A 241 19.23 -12.50 6.86
N ASP A 242 18.11 -11.76 6.66
CA ASP A 242 17.28 -11.80 5.45
C ASP A 242 17.82 -10.79 4.42
N THR A 243 18.40 -11.27 3.33
CA THR A 243 18.93 -10.45 2.23
C THR A 243 17.97 -10.34 1.05
N SER A 244 16.79 -10.96 1.13
CA SER A 244 15.79 -10.96 0.05
C SER A 244 15.06 -9.64 -0.15
N ARG A 245 15.27 -8.66 0.73
CA ARG A 245 14.64 -7.33 0.68
C ARG A 245 15.64 -6.22 0.97
N GLN A 246 15.32 -5.01 0.52
CA GLN A 246 16.06 -3.82 0.91
C GLN A 246 15.74 -3.40 2.35
N ILE A 247 16.73 -2.86 3.06
CA ILE A 247 16.62 -2.31 4.41
C ILE A 247 17.16 -0.89 4.36
N TYR A 248 16.29 0.09 4.62
CA TYR A 248 16.70 1.50 4.76
C TYR A 248 16.85 1.83 6.23
N ILE A 249 18.03 2.30 6.65
CA ILE A 249 18.28 2.75 8.02
C ILE A 249 18.45 4.27 8.01
N PHE A 250 17.52 4.96 8.65
CA PHE A 250 17.54 6.39 8.83
C PHE A 250 18.32 6.75 10.09
N SER A 251 19.45 7.45 9.93
CA SER A 251 20.37 7.78 11.03
C SER A 251 20.83 9.23 10.94
N SER A 252 21.09 9.86 12.11
CA SER A 252 21.68 11.20 12.19
C SER A 252 23.21 11.20 12.28
N ILE A 253 23.82 10.02 12.40
CA ILE A 253 25.26 9.87 12.50
C ILE A 253 25.83 9.11 11.32
N ASN A 254 27.11 9.27 11.06
CA ASN A 254 27.88 8.43 10.16
C ASN A 254 28.40 7.19 10.91
N THR A 255 28.86 6.19 10.18
CA THR A 255 29.38 4.96 10.78
C THR A 255 30.36 4.25 9.86
N ASN A 256 31.31 3.57 10.47
CA ASN A 256 32.22 2.63 9.81
C ASN A 256 31.70 1.18 9.88
N LYS A 257 30.48 0.94 10.41
CA LYS A 257 29.86 -0.39 10.44
C LYS A 257 29.69 -0.90 9.01
N LYS A 258 30.15 -2.11 8.76
CA LYS A 258 29.97 -2.79 7.47
C LYS A 258 28.60 -3.50 7.45
N TYR A 259 27.68 -2.99 6.66
CA TYR A 259 26.39 -3.62 6.41
C TYR A 259 26.45 -4.47 5.12
N LYS A 260 25.50 -5.38 4.96
CA LYS A 260 25.32 -6.14 3.71
C LYS A 260 24.83 -5.22 2.59
N SER A 261 25.00 -5.64 1.34
CA SER A 261 24.67 -4.86 0.14
C SER A 261 23.18 -4.46 0.01
N ASN A 262 22.29 -5.17 0.68
CA ASN A 262 20.85 -4.86 0.72
C ASN A 262 20.48 -3.80 1.77
N VAL A 263 21.44 -3.25 2.53
CA VAL A 263 21.21 -2.21 3.54
C VAL A 263 21.67 -0.86 3.01
N ILE A 264 20.77 0.11 3.03
CA ILE A 264 21.01 1.48 2.59
C ILE A 264 20.94 2.38 3.82
N LEU A 265 22.05 3.06 4.11
CA LEU A 265 22.10 4.07 5.17
C LEU A 265 21.65 5.42 4.59
N VAL A 266 20.68 6.03 5.25
CA VAL A 266 20.14 7.33 4.84
C VAL A 266 20.47 8.36 5.92
N LYS A 267 21.40 9.27 5.61
CA LYS A 267 21.71 10.39 6.50
C LYS A 267 20.48 11.28 6.63
N THR A 268 20.00 11.42 7.84
CA THR A 268 18.71 12.04 8.15
C THR A 268 18.86 13.20 9.11
N PRO A 269 18.36 14.39 8.80
CA PRO A 269 18.33 15.50 9.74
C PRO A 269 17.62 15.11 11.04
N SER A 270 18.11 15.63 12.15
CA SER A 270 17.49 15.41 13.47
C SER A 270 17.43 16.72 14.26
N ASN A 271 16.34 16.88 15.00
CA ASN A 271 16.14 17.98 15.94
C ASN A 271 15.59 17.43 17.26
N ASN A 272 16.00 18.02 18.39
CA ASN A 272 15.57 17.59 19.73
C ASN A 272 15.62 16.07 19.92
N GLN A 273 16.71 15.44 19.50
CA GLN A 273 16.95 13.99 19.55
C GLN A 273 15.96 13.13 18.74
N LYS A 274 15.13 13.71 17.86
CA LYS A 274 14.22 13.01 16.95
C LYS A 274 14.70 13.17 15.51
N LEU A 275 14.55 12.12 14.70
CA LEU A 275 14.76 12.18 13.24
C LEU A 275 13.61 12.97 12.60
N ASN A 276 13.94 13.74 11.56
CA ASN A 276 12.93 14.50 10.82
C ASN A 276 12.04 13.57 10.00
N LEU A 277 10.80 13.34 10.46
CA LEU A 277 9.86 12.43 9.81
C LEU A 277 9.42 12.94 8.42
N LYS A 278 9.23 14.25 8.25
CA LYS A 278 8.86 14.83 6.94
C LYS A 278 9.94 14.56 5.89
N PHE A 279 11.23 14.69 6.26
CA PHE A 279 12.35 14.31 5.39
C PHE A 279 12.28 12.83 5.02
N ILE A 280 12.06 11.94 6.00
CA ILE A 280 11.99 10.50 5.79
C ILE A 280 10.85 10.16 4.83
N ILE A 281 9.66 10.71 5.03
CA ILE A 281 8.50 10.47 4.18
C ILE A 281 8.76 10.94 2.74
N LYS A 282 9.37 12.11 2.57
CA LYS A 282 9.77 12.63 1.24
C LYS A 282 10.81 11.72 0.58
N TYR A 283 11.81 11.26 1.32
CA TYR A 283 12.81 10.32 0.81
C TYR A 283 12.16 8.99 0.39
N VAL A 284 11.28 8.44 1.21
CA VAL A 284 10.54 7.19 0.90
C VAL A 284 9.70 7.35 -0.36
N ALA A 285 9.02 8.50 -0.53
CA ALA A 285 8.28 8.81 -1.75
C ALA A 285 9.19 8.79 -2.99
N SER A 286 10.39 9.37 -2.92
CA SER A 286 11.36 9.38 -4.03
C SER A 286 11.86 7.99 -4.43
N GLN A 287 11.69 6.99 -3.56
CA GLN A 287 12.00 5.58 -3.85
C GLN A 287 10.81 4.82 -4.49
N ASN A 288 9.77 5.52 -4.95
CA ASN A 288 8.52 4.94 -5.48
C ASN A 288 7.79 4.01 -4.49
N ILE A 289 7.92 4.26 -3.20
CA ILE A 289 7.18 3.57 -2.15
C ILE A 289 5.90 4.35 -1.88
N ASN A 290 4.75 3.82 -2.26
CA ASN A 290 3.46 4.51 -2.21
C ASN A 290 2.68 4.27 -0.91
N ASN A 291 3.11 3.33 -0.08
CA ASN A 291 2.50 3.13 1.24
C ASN A 291 3.46 2.53 2.25
N ILE A 292 3.21 2.84 3.51
CA ILE A 292 4.01 2.42 4.66
C ILE A 292 3.10 1.77 5.70
N PHE A 293 3.39 0.53 6.05
CA PHE A 293 2.78 -0.15 7.19
C PHE A 293 3.66 0.07 8.42
N VAL A 294 3.14 0.79 9.42
CA VAL A 294 3.91 1.16 10.62
C VAL A 294 3.67 0.14 11.72
N GLU A 295 4.74 -0.50 12.16
CA GLU A 295 4.75 -1.38 13.33
C GLU A 295 5.78 -0.87 14.33
N SER A 296 5.35 -0.09 15.30
CA SER A 296 6.24 0.59 16.24
C SER A 296 5.64 0.71 17.63
N GLY A 297 6.48 1.11 18.58
CA GLY A 297 6.05 1.52 19.91
C GLY A 297 5.45 2.93 19.95
N PRO A 298 5.03 3.39 21.13
CA PRO A 298 4.21 4.57 21.33
C PRO A 298 4.92 5.87 20.88
N ASN A 299 6.24 5.96 21.02
CA ASN A 299 6.97 7.20 20.72
C ASN A 299 6.92 7.57 19.23
N LEU A 300 7.14 6.60 18.32
CA LEU A 300 7.05 6.88 16.89
C LEU A 300 5.59 7.13 16.50
N LEU A 301 4.66 6.33 17.02
CA LEU A 301 3.24 6.52 16.76
C LEU A 301 2.79 7.93 17.16
N SER A 302 3.13 8.39 18.37
CA SER A 302 2.81 9.74 18.83
C SER A 302 3.43 10.82 17.96
N SER A 303 4.68 10.65 17.51
CA SER A 303 5.31 11.61 16.61
C SER A 303 4.60 11.68 15.25
N LEU A 304 4.19 10.54 14.69
CA LEU A 304 3.43 10.50 13.43
C LEU A 304 2.05 11.17 13.58
N ILE A 305 1.38 10.96 14.71
CA ILE A 305 0.09 11.60 15.03
C ILE A 305 0.28 13.13 15.15
N THR A 306 1.25 13.56 15.95
CA THR A 306 1.51 15.00 16.18
C THR A 306 1.88 15.73 14.88
N ASP A 307 2.62 15.07 13.99
CA ASP A 307 3.01 15.64 12.69
C ASP A 307 1.89 15.51 11.62
N ASN A 308 0.72 14.99 11.98
CA ASN A 308 -0.43 14.73 11.09
C ASN A 308 -0.05 13.88 9.85
N LEU A 309 0.70 12.80 10.09
CA LEU A 309 1.21 11.92 9.03
C LEU A 309 0.46 10.61 8.92
N VAL A 310 -0.40 10.24 9.88
CA VAL A 310 -1.17 8.99 9.85
C VAL A 310 -2.44 9.17 9.02
N ASP A 311 -2.62 8.33 8.02
CA ASP A 311 -3.80 8.34 7.16
C ASP A 311 -4.87 7.34 7.63
N GLU A 312 -4.43 6.25 8.27
CA GLU A 312 -5.34 5.22 8.77
C GLU A 312 -4.75 4.52 9.99
N PHE A 313 -5.60 4.19 10.95
CA PHE A 313 -5.25 3.32 12.07
C PHE A 313 -5.83 1.92 11.89
N LEU A 314 -5.04 0.93 12.26
CA LEU A 314 -5.46 -0.46 12.38
C LEU A 314 -5.26 -0.92 13.82
N PHE A 315 -6.33 -0.92 14.60
CA PHE A 315 -6.32 -1.35 16.00
C PHE A 315 -6.76 -2.80 16.12
N TYR A 316 -5.91 -3.65 16.73
CA TYR A 316 -6.26 -4.97 17.18
C TYR A 316 -6.51 -4.90 18.68
N ILE A 317 -7.76 -4.87 19.09
CA ILE A 317 -8.17 -4.73 20.49
C ILE A 317 -8.41 -6.12 21.07
N ALA A 318 -7.66 -6.47 22.10
CA ALA A 318 -7.87 -7.70 22.85
C ALA A 318 -8.86 -7.47 24.00
N PRO A 319 -9.76 -8.42 24.30
CA PRO A 319 -10.68 -8.34 25.43
C PRO A 319 -9.95 -8.58 26.77
N LYS A 320 -9.00 -7.71 27.09
CA LYS A 320 -8.15 -7.76 28.28
C LYS A 320 -8.01 -6.36 28.84
N ILE A 321 -7.86 -6.26 30.16
CA ILE A 321 -7.51 -5.01 30.87
C ILE A 321 -6.17 -5.22 31.54
N LEU A 322 -5.22 -4.31 31.34
CA LEU A 322 -3.87 -4.36 31.89
C LEU A 322 -3.62 -3.34 33.01
N GLY A 323 -4.51 -2.37 33.16
CA GLY A 323 -4.47 -1.37 34.24
C GLY A 323 -3.49 -0.21 33.99
N ASN A 324 -3.55 0.79 34.88
CA ASN A 324 -2.92 2.09 34.69
C ASN A 324 -1.39 2.07 34.62
N ASN A 325 -0.73 1.16 35.36
CA ASN A 325 0.74 1.06 35.39
C ASN A 325 1.31 0.48 34.07
N SER A 326 0.46 -0.06 33.21
CA SER A 326 0.85 -0.62 31.91
C SER A 326 1.13 0.44 30.87
N LYS A 327 1.86 0.08 29.82
CA LYS A 327 2.34 1.01 28.78
C LYS A 327 1.24 1.34 27.80
N SER A 328 0.89 2.61 27.66
CA SER A 328 -0.11 3.10 26.73
C SER A 328 0.35 2.99 25.25
N PHE A 329 -0.60 2.91 24.33
CA PHE A 329 -0.32 2.84 22.89
C PHE A 329 0.25 4.14 22.31
N ASN A 330 0.08 5.26 22.98
CA ASN A 330 0.66 6.56 22.64
C ASN A 330 1.33 7.22 23.86
N SER A 331 2.15 8.22 23.58
CA SER A 331 2.86 9.03 24.59
C SER A 331 2.64 10.53 24.36
N ILE A 332 1.44 10.90 23.87
CA ILE A 332 1.07 12.30 23.62
C ILE A 332 0.78 12.97 24.97
N THR A 333 1.48 14.07 25.27
CA THR A 333 1.39 14.78 26.57
C THR A 333 0.86 16.21 26.45
N HIS A 334 0.73 16.74 25.23
CA HIS A 334 0.31 18.14 25.01
C HIS A 334 -1.20 18.33 24.88
N ILE A 335 -1.98 17.24 24.88
CA ILE A 335 -3.45 17.29 24.86
C ILE A 335 -3.94 17.30 26.30
N ASN A 336 -4.31 18.48 26.81
CA ASN A 336 -4.75 18.68 28.19
C ASN A 336 -6.24 19.08 28.26
N LYS A 337 -6.84 19.48 27.13
CA LYS A 337 -8.23 19.92 27.02
C LYS A 337 -8.91 19.25 25.84
N LEU A 338 -10.21 19.01 25.93
CA LEU A 338 -10.99 18.40 24.87
C LEU A 338 -10.93 19.20 23.55
N SER A 339 -10.79 20.52 23.64
CA SER A 339 -10.59 21.39 22.47
C SER A 339 -9.28 21.14 21.69
N GLN A 340 -8.32 20.44 22.29
CA GLN A 340 -7.03 20.07 21.67
C GLN A 340 -7.03 18.65 21.09
N LYS A 341 -8.19 17.97 21.11
CA LYS A 341 -8.33 16.62 20.59
C LYS A 341 -7.89 16.54 19.12
N ILE A 342 -7.45 15.36 18.72
CA ILE A 342 -7.17 15.02 17.33
C ILE A 342 -8.27 14.06 16.86
N ASP A 343 -9.07 14.49 15.90
CA ASP A 343 -10.18 13.69 15.38
C ASP A 343 -9.74 12.83 14.21
N TYR A 344 -10.24 11.61 14.18
CA TYR A 344 -10.17 10.70 13.04
C TYR A 344 -11.57 10.17 12.74
N HIS A 345 -11.87 9.97 11.47
CA HIS A 345 -13.13 9.32 11.05
C HIS A 345 -12.99 7.80 11.16
N ILE A 346 -14.03 7.15 11.71
CA ILE A 346 -14.11 5.70 11.87
C ILE A 346 -14.93 5.10 10.72
#